data_f602ddf1ea9e74e3b2d504b1e53673de
#
_entry.id   f602ddf1ea9e74e3b2d504b1e53673de
#
_cell.length_a   1.000
_cell.length_b   1.000
_cell.length_c   1.000
_cell.angle_alpha   90.00
_cell.angle_beta   90.00
_cell.angle_gamma   90.00
#
_symmetry.space_group_name_H-M   'P 1'
#
loop_
_entity.id
_entity.type
_entity.pdbx_description
1 polymer ?
#
loop_
_entity_poly.entity_id
_entity_poly.type
_entity_poly.pdbx_seq_one_letter_code
_entity_poly.pdbx_strand_id
1 'polypeptide(L)'
;RRWSAIFLSGGGNDLIDAVWNKQAQRSEILVQPSAPGSIDQTNLRSVINEDALDALFNFIKVNVAQIVAEGRDGADSNSKDVPLFMHTYALAQPRNAPVRHFGQGPWLFPACVWLGIDSALWLDLSRLLSRELAACLKSIELPNFHVVDTFTLTTTLIPAAPGTTGNSNDWDNEIHPNRRGYQKLADTWAAELSRILP
;
A
#
# COMPACT_ATOMS: atom_id res chain seq x y z
N ARG A 1 22.88 18.49 13.57
CA ARG A 1 22.50 17.13 14.05
C ARG A 1 22.83 16.14 12.93
N ARG A 2 23.34 14.98 13.25
CA ARG A 2 23.52 13.87 12.29
C ARG A 2 22.37 12.90 12.45
N TRP A 3 21.74 12.54 11.34
CA TRP A 3 20.71 11.52 11.29
C TRP A 3 21.36 10.15 11.09
N SER A 4 20.84 9.13 11.72
CA SER A 4 21.31 7.73 11.53
C SER A 4 20.51 7.01 10.44
N ALA A 5 19.27 7.44 10.20
CA ALA A 5 18.38 6.90 9.18
C ALA A 5 17.30 7.92 8.81
N ILE A 6 16.76 7.81 7.61
CA ILE A 6 15.60 8.56 7.12
C ILE A 6 14.51 7.55 6.75
N PHE A 7 13.27 7.82 7.13
CA PHE A 7 12.12 6.97 6.80
C PHE A 7 11.16 7.73 5.89
N LEU A 8 10.85 7.12 4.75
CA LEU A 8 9.87 7.61 3.79
C LEU A 8 8.67 6.66 3.76
N SER A 9 7.47 7.21 3.90
CA SER A 9 6.22 6.50 3.67
C SER A 9 5.43 7.22 2.59
N GLY A 10 5.18 6.55 1.46
CA GLY A 10 4.50 7.11 0.29
C GLY A 10 4.11 6.02 -0.71
N GLY A 11 3.22 6.33 -1.64
CA GLY A 11 2.74 5.41 -2.67
C GLY A 11 1.49 4.60 -2.28
N GLY A 12 1.33 4.26 -1.00
CA GLY A 12 0.15 3.51 -0.54
C GLY A 12 -1.15 4.31 -0.65
N ASN A 13 -1.13 5.57 -0.25
CA ASN A 13 -2.28 6.46 -0.40
C ASN A 13 -2.58 6.75 -1.87
N ASP A 14 -1.55 6.92 -2.70
CA ASP A 14 -1.70 7.13 -4.14
C ASP A 14 -2.43 5.94 -4.77
N LEU A 15 -2.08 4.70 -4.40
CA LEU A 15 -2.75 3.51 -4.89
C LEU A 15 -4.21 3.45 -4.44
N ILE A 16 -4.51 3.64 -3.13
CA ILE A 16 -5.89 3.51 -2.65
C ILE A 16 -6.79 4.62 -3.17
N ASP A 17 -6.28 5.84 -3.37
CA ASP A 17 -7.04 6.95 -3.96
C ASP A 17 -7.30 6.71 -5.45
N ALA A 18 -6.36 6.09 -6.18
CA ALA A 18 -6.56 5.65 -7.56
C ALA A 18 -7.52 4.46 -7.67
N VAL A 19 -7.52 3.54 -6.69
CA VAL A 19 -8.50 2.45 -6.61
C VAL A 19 -9.92 3.00 -6.42
N TRP A 20 -10.10 4.05 -5.60
CA TRP A 20 -11.42 4.65 -5.41
C TRP A 20 -11.34 6.16 -5.16
N ASN A 21 -11.69 6.92 -6.18
CA ASN A 21 -11.88 8.35 -6.05
C ASN A 21 -13.27 8.65 -5.48
N LYS A 22 -13.32 9.01 -4.19
CA LYS A 22 -14.56 9.24 -3.46
C LYS A 22 -15.39 10.40 -4.04
N GLN A 23 -14.75 11.42 -4.59
CA GLN A 23 -15.44 12.58 -5.17
C GLN A 23 -16.05 12.23 -6.52
N ALA A 24 -15.30 11.52 -7.36
CA ALA A 24 -15.75 11.09 -8.68
C ALA A 24 -16.62 9.82 -8.66
N GLN A 25 -16.71 9.12 -7.52
CA GLN A 25 -17.42 7.85 -7.35
C GLN A 25 -17.03 6.80 -8.41
N ARG A 26 -15.76 6.72 -8.72
CA ARG A 26 -15.19 5.79 -9.71
C ARG A 26 -13.73 5.46 -9.36
N SER A 27 -13.23 4.41 -9.99
CA SER A 27 -11.80 4.10 -10.00
C SER A 27 -11.09 4.78 -11.17
N GLU A 28 -9.81 5.07 -10.99
CA GLU A 28 -8.91 5.53 -12.04
C GLU A 28 -8.16 4.35 -12.66
N ILE A 29 -7.88 3.30 -11.86
CA ILE A 29 -7.08 2.14 -12.27
C ILE A 29 -7.90 0.85 -12.40
N LEU A 30 -9.20 0.86 -12.07
CA LEU A 30 -10.06 -0.30 -12.23
C LEU A 30 -11.12 -0.02 -13.29
N VAL A 31 -11.50 -1.07 -14.03
CA VAL A 31 -12.55 -1.04 -15.05
C VAL A 31 -13.67 -2.02 -14.70
N GLN A 32 -14.90 -1.62 -14.95
CA GLN A 32 -16.02 -2.51 -14.71
C GLN A 32 -15.98 -3.72 -15.66
N PRO A 33 -16.33 -4.91 -15.14
CA PRO A 33 -16.48 -6.09 -15.99
C PRO A 33 -17.52 -5.89 -17.09
N SER A 34 -17.32 -6.55 -18.22
CA SER A 34 -18.27 -6.51 -19.36
C SER A 34 -19.64 -7.09 -19.02
N ALA A 35 -19.73 -7.98 -18.05
CA ALA A 35 -20.98 -8.52 -17.53
C ALA A 35 -20.87 -8.81 -16.03
N PRO A 36 -21.98 -8.64 -15.26
CA PRO A 36 -22.03 -9.03 -13.85
C PRO A 36 -21.70 -10.51 -13.67
N GLY A 37 -20.88 -10.83 -12.67
CA GLY A 37 -20.48 -12.22 -12.36
C GLY A 37 -19.52 -12.86 -13.35
N SER A 38 -18.97 -12.11 -14.31
CA SER A 38 -18.00 -12.64 -15.28
C SER A 38 -16.57 -12.76 -14.73
N ILE A 39 -16.33 -12.22 -13.52
CA ILE A 39 -15.00 -12.24 -12.89
C ILE A 39 -14.90 -13.39 -11.90
N ASP A 40 -13.82 -14.13 -12.02
CA ASP A 40 -13.39 -15.18 -11.12
C ASP A 40 -11.88 -15.07 -10.83
N GLN A 41 -11.32 -16.03 -10.10
CA GLN A 41 -9.90 -16.03 -9.75
C GLN A 41 -8.96 -16.08 -10.97
N THR A 42 -9.40 -16.66 -12.08
CA THR A 42 -8.56 -16.87 -13.26
C THR A 42 -8.44 -15.64 -14.14
N ASN A 43 -9.42 -14.74 -14.08
CA ASN A 43 -9.49 -13.52 -14.89
C ASN A 43 -9.55 -12.23 -14.06
N LEU A 44 -9.33 -12.29 -12.73
CA LEU A 44 -9.41 -11.14 -11.84
C LEU A 44 -8.56 -9.93 -12.29
N ARG A 45 -7.43 -10.18 -12.95
CA ARG A 45 -6.57 -9.11 -13.49
C ARG A 45 -7.26 -8.28 -14.59
N SER A 46 -8.27 -8.81 -15.25
CA SER A 46 -9.00 -8.10 -16.31
C SER A 46 -9.79 -6.87 -15.84
N VAL A 47 -10.00 -6.71 -14.52
CA VAL A 47 -10.59 -5.48 -13.96
C VAL A 47 -9.57 -4.37 -13.74
N ILE A 48 -8.28 -4.59 -14.06
CA ILE A 48 -7.23 -3.58 -13.94
C ILE A 48 -7.02 -2.90 -15.29
N ASN A 49 -7.00 -1.56 -15.27
CA ASN A 49 -6.50 -0.76 -16.37
C ASN A 49 -4.96 -0.71 -16.26
N GLU A 50 -4.28 -1.57 -16.99
CA GLU A 50 -2.82 -1.71 -16.93
C GLU A 50 -2.09 -0.41 -17.25
N ASP A 51 -2.53 0.32 -18.28
CA ASP A 51 -1.90 1.60 -18.67
C ASP A 51 -2.00 2.64 -17.55
N ALA A 52 -3.15 2.71 -16.87
CA ALA A 52 -3.36 3.63 -15.76
C ALA A 52 -2.56 3.20 -14.52
N LEU A 53 -2.45 1.90 -14.25
CA LEU A 53 -1.64 1.37 -13.16
C LEU A 53 -0.15 1.63 -13.40
N ASP A 54 0.33 1.43 -14.62
CA ASP A 54 1.72 1.72 -15.01
C ASP A 54 2.04 3.22 -14.90
N ALA A 55 1.11 4.08 -15.33
CA ALA A 55 1.25 5.53 -15.18
C ALA A 55 1.35 5.95 -13.70
N LEU A 56 0.51 5.37 -12.82
CA LEU A 56 0.57 5.59 -11.38
C LEU A 56 1.92 5.15 -10.80
N PHE A 57 2.40 3.98 -11.17
CA PHE A 57 3.67 3.46 -10.66
C PHE A 57 4.87 4.27 -11.15
N ASN A 58 4.85 4.73 -12.39
CA ASN A 58 5.87 5.67 -12.90
C ASN A 58 5.84 6.99 -12.13
N PHE A 59 4.66 7.54 -11.84
CA PHE A 59 4.52 8.73 -11.00
C PHE A 59 5.13 8.51 -9.60
N ILE A 60 4.82 7.40 -8.93
CA ILE A 60 5.38 7.07 -7.61
C ILE A 60 6.91 6.98 -7.67
N LYS A 61 7.49 6.28 -8.65
CA LYS A 61 8.95 6.13 -8.82
C LYS A 61 9.65 7.47 -9.01
N VAL A 62 9.11 8.33 -9.88
CA VAL A 62 9.67 9.66 -10.16
C VAL A 62 9.64 10.53 -8.90
N ASN A 63 8.52 10.55 -8.18
CA ASN A 63 8.41 11.36 -6.96
C ASN A 63 9.35 10.85 -5.85
N VAL A 64 9.46 9.53 -5.66
CA VAL A 64 10.41 8.97 -4.69
C VAL A 64 11.84 9.34 -5.05
N ALA A 65 12.22 9.22 -6.33
CA ALA A 65 13.55 9.59 -6.79
C ALA A 65 13.83 11.09 -6.57
N GLN A 66 12.86 11.95 -6.86
CA GLN A 66 12.98 13.39 -6.63
C GLN A 66 13.13 13.73 -5.14
N ILE A 67 12.28 13.17 -4.27
CA ILE A 67 12.35 13.39 -2.81
C ILE A 67 13.72 12.96 -2.26
N VAL A 68 14.23 11.82 -2.73
CA VAL A 68 15.54 11.31 -2.32
C VAL A 68 16.66 12.22 -2.81
N ALA A 69 16.62 12.70 -4.05
CA ALA A 69 17.59 13.63 -4.60
C ALA A 69 17.59 14.96 -3.82
N GLU A 70 16.43 15.59 -3.64
CA GLU A 70 16.29 16.84 -2.90
C GLU A 70 16.77 16.72 -1.45
N GLY A 71 16.47 15.59 -0.78
CA GLY A 71 16.92 15.32 0.60
C GLY A 71 18.44 15.13 0.71
N ARG A 72 19.13 14.80 -0.39
CA ARG A 72 20.58 14.55 -0.42
C ARG A 72 21.41 15.71 -0.98
N ASP A 73 20.84 16.47 -1.89
CA ASP A 73 21.53 17.58 -2.58
C ASP A 73 21.46 18.92 -1.84
N GLY A 74 20.71 19.00 -0.74
CA GLY A 74 20.60 20.20 0.07
C GLY A 74 21.96 20.66 0.62
N ALA A 75 22.19 21.97 0.62
CA ALA A 75 23.47 22.62 0.96
C ALA A 75 24.03 22.23 2.35
N ASP A 76 23.17 21.74 3.26
CA ASP A 76 23.53 21.28 4.63
C ASP A 76 23.53 19.75 4.73
N SER A 77 23.97 19.04 3.72
CA SER A 77 23.79 17.59 3.55
C SER A 77 24.45 16.70 4.61
N ASN A 78 24.07 16.87 5.87
CA ASN A 78 24.29 15.87 6.92
C ASN A 78 23.52 14.56 6.65
N SER A 79 22.73 14.52 5.58
CA SER A 79 21.90 13.38 5.16
C SER A 79 22.40 12.67 3.90
N LYS A 80 23.48 13.16 3.24
CA LYS A 80 23.95 12.67 1.95
C LYS A 80 24.23 11.15 1.93
N ASP A 81 24.83 10.64 2.99
CA ASP A 81 25.22 9.24 3.11
C ASP A 81 24.31 8.46 4.09
N VAL A 82 23.22 9.08 4.57
CA VAL A 82 22.32 8.45 5.51
C VAL A 82 21.43 7.42 4.80
N PRO A 83 21.29 6.18 5.32
CA PRO A 83 20.37 5.20 4.77
C PRO A 83 18.93 5.72 4.76
N LEU A 84 18.24 5.58 3.64
CA LEU A 84 16.83 5.92 3.49
C LEU A 84 16.02 4.63 3.36
N PHE A 85 14.98 4.51 4.17
CA PHE A 85 14.12 3.34 4.23
C PHE A 85 12.71 3.70 3.78
N MET A 86 12.12 2.80 3.00
CA MET A 86 10.72 2.81 2.60
C MET A 86 10.11 1.43 2.84
N HIS A 87 8.79 1.26 2.79
CA HIS A 87 8.14 -0.04 3.01
C HIS A 87 7.06 -0.33 1.96
N THR A 88 6.76 -1.65 1.78
CA THR A 88 5.82 -2.13 0.76
C THR A 88 4.36 -2.17 1.21
N TYR A 89 4.06 -1.70 2.41
CA TYR A 89 2.73 -1.76 3.05
C TYR A 89 2.23 -3.17 3.38
N ALA A 90 1.29 -3.25 4.30
CA ALA A 90 0.60 -4.48 4.63
C ALA A 90 -0.60 -4.70 3.70
N LEU A 91 -1.05 -5.96 3.56
CA LEU A 91 -2.20 -6.32 2.74
C LEU A 91 -3.49 -5.72 3.31
N ALA A 92 -4.06 -4.72 2.64
CA ALA A 92 -5.33 -4.12 3.03
C ALA A 92 -6.47 -5.15 3.02
N GLN A 93 -7.45 -4.92 3.89
CA GLN A 93 -8.56 -5.85 4.15
C GLN A 93 -9.88 -5.25 3.64
N PRO A 94 -10.30 -5.48 2.38
CA PRO A 94 -11.49 -4.86 1.81
C PRO A 94 -12.73 -5.15 2.67
N ARG A 95 -13.26 -4.11 3.30
CA ARG A 95 -14.44 -4.18 4.18
C ARG A 95 -14.99 -2.79 4.47
N ASN A 96 -16.26 -2.67 4.81
CA ASN A 96 -16.86 -1.40 5.18
C ASN A 96 -16.39 -0.92 6.57
N ALA A 97 -15.12 -0.58 6.66
CA ALA A 97 -14.49 -0.13 7.90
C ALA A 97 -13.67 1.15 7.67
N PRO A 98 -14.31 2.33 7.71
CA PRO A 98 -13.65 3.62 7.58
C PRO A 98 -12.82 3.96 8.82
N VAL A 99 -11.98 4.99 8.72
CA VAL A 99 -11.26 5.58 9.86
C VAL A 99 -12.26 6.26 10.80
N ARG A 100 -12.33 5.79 12.05
CA ARG A 100 -13.38 6.16 13.01
C ARG A 100 -13.54 7.65 13.25
N HIS A 101 -12.44 8.40 13.37
CA HIS A 101 -12.49 9.78 13.82
C HIS A 101 -12.51 10.82 12.70
N PHE A 102 -12.24 10.42 11.46
CA PHE A 102 -12.10 11.35 10.34
C PHE A 102 -13.10 11.08 9.20
N GLY A 103 -13.90 10.03 9.29
CA GLY A 103 -14.85 9.64 8.24
C GLY A 103 -14.19 9.36 6.88
N GLN A 104 -12.87 9.12 6.87
CA GLN A 104 -12.12 8.76 5.67
C GLN A 104 -12.23 7.28 5.40
N GLY A 105 -12.25 6.90 4.12
CA GLY A 105 -12.47 5.52 3.70
C GLY A 105 -13.92 5.06 3.87
N PRO A 106 -14.20 3.79 3.68
CA PRO A 106 -13.27 2.82 3.13
C PRO A 106 -12.90 3.15 1.68
N TRP A 107 -11.87 2.52 1.13
CA TRP A 107 -11.36 2.78 -0.22
C TRP A 107 -11.55 1.58 -1.15
N LEU A 108 -11.08 0.40 -0.75
CA LEU A 108 -11.21 -0.84 -1.53
C LEU A 108 -12.63 -1.38 -1.52
N PHE A 109 -13.31 -1.32 -0.38
CA PHE A 109 -14.69 -1.80 -0.26
C PHE A 109 -15.64 -1.16 -1.28
N PRO A 110 -15.73 0.19 -1.40
CA PRO A 110 -16.62 0.79 -2.40
C PRO A 110 -16.20 0.47 -3.84
N ALA A 111 -14.91 0.33 -4.12
CA ALA A 111 -14.43 -0.10 -5.43
C ALA A 111 -14.87 -1.53 -5.75
N CYS A 112 -14.75 -2.47 -4.81
CA CYS A 112 -15.21 -3.85 -4.98
C CYS A 112 -16.73 -3.93 -5.21
N VAL A 113 -17.50 -3.13 -4.46
CA VAL A 113 -18.96 -3.03 -4.65
C VAL A 113 -19.30 -2.43 -6.02
N TRP A 114 -18.61 -1.37 -6.43
CA TRP A 114 -18.77 -0.73 -7.73
C TRP A 114 -18.46 -1.67 -8.90
N LEU A 115 -17.41 -2.51 -8.75
CA LEU A 115 -17.07 -3.53 -9.74
C LEU A 115 -18.12 -4.64 -9.84
N GLY A 116 -18.95 -4.84 -8.79
CA GLY A 116 -19.92 -5.93 -8.75
C GLY A 116 -19.31 -7.32 -8.75
N ILE A 117 -18.06 -7.46 -8.26
CA ILE A 117 -17.39 -8.77 -8.13
C ILE A 117 -17.81 -9.47 -6.83
N ASP A 118 -17.73 -10.80 -6.84
CA ASP A 118 -18.03 -11.61 -5.65
C ASP A 118 -17.13 -11.22 -4.48
N SER A 119 -17.72 -11.11 -3.30
CA SER A 119 -16.99 -10.76 -2.08
C SER A 119 -15.89 -11.75 -1.71
N ALA A 120 -15.95 -12.98 -2.17
CA ALA A 120 -14.88 -13.97 -2.04
C ALA A 120 -13.60 -13.57 -2.78
N LEU A 121 -13.69 -12.72 -3.80
CA LEU A 121 -12.56 -12.23 -4.61
C LEU A 121 -11.95 -10.91 -4.09
N TRP A 122 -12.59 -10.22 -3.15
CA TRP A 122 -12.13 -8.90 -2.70
C TRP A 122 -10.71 -8.91 -2.13
N LEU A 123 -10.40 -9.92 -1.31
CA LEU A 123 -9.07 -10.04 -0.74
C LEU A 123 -8.02 -10.42 -1.81
N ASP A 124 -8.41 -11.17 -2.84
CA ASP A 124 -7.52 -11.52 -3.94
C ASP A 124 -7.22 -10.30 -4.82
N LEU A 125 -8.21 -9.43 -5.06
CA LEU A 125 -7.98 -8.14 -5.73
C LEU A 125 -7.04 -7.25 -4.91
N SER A 126 -7.28 -7.13 -3.61
CA SER A 126 -6.38 -6.38 -2.71
C SER A 126 -4.96 -6.94 -2.74
N ARG A 127 -4.82 -8.26 -2.72
CA ARG A 127 -3.52 -8.94 -2.79
C ARG A 127 -2.81 -8.69 -4.13
N LEU A 128 -3.56 -8.69 -5.23
CA LEU A 128 -3.03 -8.39 -6.54
C LEU A 128 -2.46 -6.97 -6.59
N LEU A 129 -3.26 -5.96 -6.23
CA LEU A 129 -2.85 -4.56 -6.21
C LEU A 129 -1.67 -4.30 -5.24
N SER A 130 -1.71 -4.89 -4.04
CA SER A 130 -0.63 -4.73 -3.06
C SER A 130 0.67 -5.37 -3.54
N ARG A 131 0.61 -6.49 -4.26
CA ARG A 131 1.78 -7.14 -4.87
C ARG A 131 2.40 -6.28 -5.96
N GLU A 132 1.58 -5.69 -6.83
CA GLU A 132 2.04 -4.80 -7.88
C GLU A 132 2.72 -3.54 -7.28
N LEU A 133 2.12 -2.93 -6.25
CA LEU A 133 2.76 -1.82 -5.53
C LEU A 133 4.08 -2.25 -4.89
N ALA A 134 4.11 -3.40 -4.21
CA ALA A 134 5.33 -3.91 -3.59
C ALA A 134 6.43 -4.15 -4.63
N ALA A 135 6.10 -4.71 -5.79
CA ALA A 135 7.03 -4.90 -6.90
C ALA A 135 7.54 -3.55 -7.44
N CYS A 136 6.65 -2.58 -7.62
CA CYS A 136 6.99 -1.21 -8.02
C CYS A 136 8.01 -0.59 -7.05
N LEU A 137 7.73 -0.58 -5.75
CA LEU A 137 8.59 0.03 -4.75
C LEU A 137 9.95 -0.67 -4.65
N LYS A 138 9.98 -2.01 -4.71
CA LYS A 138 11.21 -2.80 -4.72
C LYS A 138 12.07 -2.60 -5.98
N SER A 139 11.47 -2.16 -7.08
CA SER A 139 12.18 -1.86 -8.33
C SER A 139 12.85 -0.48 -8.35
N ILE A 140 12.71 0.32 -7.29
CA ILE A 140 13.36 1.63 -7.19
C ILE A 140 14.82 1.43 -6.80
N GLU A 141 15.71 1.68 -7.74
CA GLU A 141 17.16 1.57 -7.55
C GLU A 141 17.76 2.95 -7.32
N LEU A 142 18.02 3.30 -6.07
CA LEU A 142 18.68 4.54 -5.67
C LEU A 142 19.82 4.23 -4.68
N PRO A 143 20.92 4.99 -4.68
CA PRO A 143 22.02 4.80 -3.75
C PRO A 143 21.55 4.83 -2.31
N ASN A 144 21.97 3.87 -1.48
CA ASN A 144 21.64 3.78 -0.05
C ASN A 144 20.13 3.91 0.27
N PHE A 145 19.29 3.37 -0.62
CA PHE A 145 17.84 3.31 -0.49
C PHE A 145 17.44 1.86 -0.25
N HIS A 146 16.66 1.61 0.78
CA HIS A 146 16.29 0.28 1.25
C HIS A 146 14.77 0.14 1.34
N VAL A 147 14.21 -0.88 0.71
CA VAL A 147 12.77 -1.16 0.80
C VAL A 147 12.52 -2.33 1.74
N VAL A 148 11.90 -2.05 2.88
CA VAL A 148 11.50 -3.07 3.87
C VAL A 148 10.24 -3.76 3.37
N ASP A 149 10.29 -5.07 3.20
CA ASP A 149 9.18 -5.86 2.68
C ASP A 149 8.14 -6.17 3.77
N THR A 150 7.28 -5.22 4.06
CA THR A 150 6.16 -5.42 4.97
C THR A 150 4.98 -6.12 4.31
N PHE A 151 4.92 -6.23 2.99
CA PHE A 151 3.87 -6.97 2.28
C PHE A 151 3.97 -8.48 2.53
N THR A 152 5.14 -9.07 2.38
CA THR A 152 5.36 -10.50 2.63
C THR A 152 5.08 -10.86 4.10
N LEU A 153 5.32 -9.91 5.01
CA LEU A 153 5.07 -10.08 6.44
C LEU A 153 3.60 -9.96 6.84
N THR A 154 2.73 -9.58 5.92
CA THR A 154 1.29 -9.63 6.14
C THR A 154 0.82 -11.03 6.52
N THR A 155 1.59 -12.06 6.19
CA THR A 155 1.37 -13.43 6.66
C THR A 155 1.38 -13.57 8.19
N THR A 156 2.00 -12.62 8.90
CA THR A 156 2.02 -12.59 10.38
C THR A 156 0.85 -11.81 10.98
N LEU A 157 0.21 -10.95 10.20
CA LEU A 157 -0.99 -10.23 10.62
C LEU A 157 -2.21 -11.14 10.52
N ILE A 158 -2.99 -11.23 11.59
CA ILE A 158 -4.26 -11.96 11.58
C ILE A 158 -5.26 -11.10 10.80
N PRO A 159 -5.83 -11.62 9.69
CA PRO A 159 -6.80 -10.88 8.90
C PRO A 159 -7.99 -10.42 9.72
N ALA A 160 -8.59 -9.31 9.35
CA ALA A 160 -9.87 -8.90 9.95
C ALA A 160 -10.95 -9.96 9.67
N ALA A 161 -11.82 -10.16 10.65
CA ALA A 161 -12.95 -11.09 10.46
C ALA A 161 -13.90 -10.53 9.37
N PRO A 162 -14.41 -11.38 8.48
CA PRO A 162 -15.31 -10.96 7.41
C PRO A 162 -16.52 -10.17 7.93
N GLY A 163 -16.94 -9.14 7.19
CA GLY A 163 -18.12 -8.32 7.52
C GLY A 163 -17.97 -7.37 8.71
N THR A 164 -16.82 -7.33 9.38
CA THR A 164 -16.60 -6.39 10.49
C THR A 164 -16.41 -4.96 9.99
N THR A 165 -16.99 -3.98 10.69
CA THR A 165 -16.98 -2.56 10.31
C THR A 165 -16.07 -1.69 11.16
N GLY A 166 -15.23 -2.29 11.99
CA GLY A 166 -14.32 -1.60 12.90
C GLY A 166 -13.12 -2.46 13.29
N ASN A 167 -12.56 -2.23 14.46
CA ASN A 167 -11.40 -2.97 14.95
C ASN A 167 -11.67 -4.49 14.96
N SER A 168 -10.79 -5.24 14.35
CA SER A 168 -10.92 -6.70 14.23
C SER A 168 -9.55 -7.36 14.06
N ASN A 169 -9.23 -8.31 14.92
CA ASN A 169 -7.94 -8.98 14.95
C ASN A 169 -6.77 -7.99 14.98
N ASP A 170 -5.91 -7.94 13.94
CA ASP A 170 -4.76 -7.04 13.88
C ASP A 170 -5.07 -5.71 13.16
N TRP A 171 -6.33 -5.43 12.82
CA TRP A 171 -6.77 -4.32 11.98
C TRP A 171 -7.70 -3.35 12.72
N ASP A 172 -7.43 -2.06 12.62
CA ASP A 172 -8.33 -1.02 13.10
C ASP A 172 -9.43 -0.70 12.08
N ASN A 173 -9.05 -0.58 10.84
CA ASN A 173 -9.95 -0.33 9.72
C ASN A 173 -9.52 -1.13 8.48
N GLU A 174 -9.99 -0.72 7.28
CA GLU A 174 -9.71 -1.43 6.03
C GLU A 174 -8.22 -1.50 5.69
N ILE A 175 -7.46 -0.41 5.95
CA ILE A 175 -6.07 -0.27 5.48
C ILE A 175 -5.05 -0.11 6.63
N HIS A 176 -5.49 0.24 7.82
CA HIS A 176 -4.59 0.46 8.95
C HIS A 176 -4.64 -0.71 9.94
N PRO A 177 -3.49 -1.32 10.23
CA PRO A 177 -3.37 -2.21 11.38
C PRO A 177 -3.72 -1.47 12.68
N ASN A 178 -4.19 -2.19 13.67
CA ASN A 178 -4.31 -1.67 15.03
C ASN A 178 -2.96 -1.73 15.77
N ARG A 179 -2.94 -1.36 17.06
CA ARG A 179 -1.72 -1.36 17.87
C ARG A 179 -0.99 -2.71 17.82
N ARG A 180 -1.71 -3.85 17.87
CA ARG A 180 -1.10 -5.18 17.82
C ARG A 180 -0.51 -5.48 16.43
N GLY A 181 -1.24 -5.11 15.38
CA GLY A 181 -0.75 -5.24 14.01
C GLY A 181 0.50 -4.38 13.75
N TYR A 182 0.47 -3.13 14.19
CA TYR A 182 1.65 -2.25 14.08
C TYR A 182 2.86 -2.74 14.88
N GLN A 183 2.65 -3.37 16.06
CA GLN A 183 3.75 -3.97 16.80
C GLN A 183 4.44 -5.07 15.98
N LYS A 184 3.70 -5.94 15.33
CA LYS A 184 4.25 -6.99 14.45
C LYS A 184 5.02 -6.41 13.27
N LEU A 185 4.53 -5.32 12.67
CA LEU A 185 5.25 -4.60 11.61
C LEU A 185 6.53 -3.96 12.15
N ALA A 186 6.48 -3.38 13.34
CA ALA A 186 7.65 -2.77 13.98
C ALA A 186 8.76 -3.80 14.29
N ASP A 187 8.39 -5.01 14.72
CA ASP A 187 9.35 -6.10 14.94
C ASP A 187 10.11 -6.45 13.66
N THR A 188 9.41 -6.43 12.52
CA THR A 188 10.04 -6.62 11.21
C THR A 188 10.95 -5.47 10.82
N TRP A 189 10.48 -4.24 11.00
CA TRP A 189 11.31 -3.07 10.77
C TRP A 189 12.58 -3.14 11.61
N ALA A 190 12.47 -3.49 12.89
CA ALA A 190 13.62 -3.64 13.79
C ALA A 190 14.64 -4.66 13.28
N ALA A 191 14.17 -5.80 12.79
CA ALA A 191 15.04 -6.83 12.22
C ALA A 191 15.80 -6.32 10.98
N GLU A 192 15.10 -5.66 10.05
CA GLU A 192 15.73 -5.10 8.84
C GLU A 192 16.70 -3.95 9.15
N LEU A 193 16.31 -3.05 10.07
CA LEU A 193 17.19 -1.96 10.49
C LEU A 193 18.48 -2.45 11.14
N SER A 194 18.40 -3.46 12.01
CA SER A 194 19.55 -4.04 12.69
C SER A 194 20.52 -4.73 11.71
N ARG A 195 20.08 -5.10 10.51
CA ARG A 195 20.92 -5.67 9.47
C ARG A 195 21.71 -4.63 8.69
N ILE A 196 21.20 -3.40 8.63
CA ILE A 196 21.73 -2.31 7.78
C ILE A 196 22.44 -1.25 8.59
N LEU A 197 21.89 -0.92 9.76
CA LEU A 197 22.47 0.08 10.67
C LEU A 197 23.48 -0.59 11.61
N PRO A 198 24.64 0.05 11.84
CA PRO A 198 25.64 -0.45 12.77
C PRO A 198 25.19 -0.45 14.23
#